data_8d7728b65850df4bfe60b1696524c9df
#
_entry.id   8d7728b65850df4bfe60b1696524c9df
#
_cell.length_a   1.000
_cell.length_b   1.000
_cell.length_c   1.000
_cell.angle_alpha   90.00
_cell.angle_beta   90.00
_cell.angle_gamma   90.00
#
_symmetry.space_group_name_H-M   'P 1'
#
loop_
_entity.id
_entity.type
_entity.pdbx_description
1 polymer ?
#
loop_
_entity_poly.entity_id
_entity_poly.type
_entity_poly.pdbx_seq_one_letter_code
_entity_poly.pdbx_strand_id
1 'polypeptide(L)'
;MHYLSAILWSLPWIIPPLLTWLRLRNSRSLADISEIPPANPPLVSVIVPARNEARNIERCVASILSTAYPQMELIVVDDASTDGTADAARKAAGSDARVRIVRNEPLPEGWFGKQWACSSGAALARGSILQFTDADTVHAPDLITRSINAIVRTDADLFSIAGRQELGGFWEKVIQPQIFTILSMRYGGTESVNQSTSVRNKIANGQCIFVKRESYEAIGGHASVRASVAEDLMLAQCFFAARKRVVLMLGVDQLSTRMYASLREIISGWRKNVFAGGLDSVPFGKVGQSLFPLALLLPPVMQLLPVLALVVAALGMPAGTALLLWAAISGGATLLWWLVAYITVDENPLYALAYPLGALVLLYIFLTAVIRGRRVSWKGRTYISK
;
A
#
# COMPACT_ATOMS: atom_id res chain seq x y z
N MET A 1 23.47 30.86 -23.92
CA MET A 1 22.03 30.53 -23.93
C MET A 1 21.79 29.03 -23.75
N HIS A 2 22.54 28.12 -24.42
CA HIS A 2 22.29 26.64 -24.36
C HIS A 2 22.39 25.99 -22.97
N TYR A 3 23.30 26.46 -22.12
CA TYR A 3 23.48 25.93 -20.74
C TYR A 3 22.30 26.25 -19.83
N LEU A 4 21.80 27.49 -19.87
CA LEU A 4 20.69 27.94 -19.06
C LEU A 4 19.39 27.17 -19.43
N SER A 5 19.15 26.95 -20.73
CA SER A 5 18.00 26.17 -21.18
C SER A 5 18.06 24.72 -20.70
N ALA A 6 19.23 24.05 -20.75
CA ALA A 6 19.40 22.70 -20.25
C ALA A 6 19.07 22.59 -18.75
N ILE A 7 19.52 23.56 -17.94
CA ILE A 7 19.20 23.61 -16.50
C ILE A 7 17.69 23.78 -16.28
N LEU A 8 17.05 24.74 -16.96
CA LEU A 8 15.62 25.00 -16.81
C LEU A 8 14.77 23.76 -17.19
N TRP A 9 15.12 23.09 -18.30
CA TRP A 9 14.44 21.89 -18.72
C TRP A 9 14.70 20.67 -17.83
N SER A 10 15.71 20.70 -16.93
CA SER A 10 15.96 19.64 -15.95
C SER A 10 15.17 19.80 -14.66
N LEU A 11 14.52 20.95 -14.40
CA LEU A 11 13.77 21.22 -13.17
C LEU A 11 12.67 20.18 -12.88
N PRO A 12 11.94 19.61 -13.87
CA PRO A 12 10.96 18.55 -13.62
C PRO A 12 11.55 17.24 -13.02
N TRP A 13 12.86 17.01 -13.15
CA TRP A 13 13.57 15.87 -12.54
C TRP A 13 14.12 16.17 -11.15
N ILE A 14 14.17 17.44 -10.76
CA ILE A 14 14.74 17.91 -9.48
C ILE A 14 13.65 18.31 -8.50
N ILE A 15 12.71 19.15 -8.92
CA ILE A 15 11.72 19.76 -8.02
C ILE A 15 10.74 18.73 -7.42
N PRO A 16 10.05 17.87 -8.20
CA PRO A 16 9.10 16.93 -7.64
C PRO A 16 9.72 15.93 -6.64
N PRO A 17 10.89 15.30 -6.93
CA PRO A 17 11.60 14.48 -5.93
C PRO A 17 11.93 15.23 -4.65
N LEU A 18 12.46 16.45 -4.75
CA LEU A 18 12.81 17.28 -3.60
C LEU A 18 11.57 17.60 -2.74
N LEU A 19 10.48 18.03 -3.37
CA LEU A 19 9.22 18.30 -2.67
C LEU A 19 8.66 17.04 -2.01
N THR A 20 8.76 15.88 -2.67
CA THR A 20 8.35 14.60 -2.12
C THR A 20 9.16 14.26 -0.88
N TRP A 21 10.48 14.37 -0.95
CA TRP A 21 11.37 14.15 0.20
C TRP A 21 11.04 15.07 1.38
N LEU A 22 10.82 16.37 1.13
CA LEU A 22 10.44 17.32 2.18
C LEU A 22 9.10 16.95 2.84
N ARG A 23 8.13 16.48 2.05
CA ARG A 23 6.82 16.06 2.56
C ARG A 23 6.90 14.75 3.35
N LEU A 24 7.75 13.80 2.95
CA LEU A 24 7.96 12.53 3.64
C LEU A 24 8.60 12.69 5.02
N ARG A 25 9.46 13.70 5.21
CA ARG A 25 10.06 14.02 6.52
C ARG A 25 9.02 14.36 7.58
N ASN A 26 7.84 14.83 7.19
CA ASN A 26 6.74 15.13 8.09
C ASN A 26 5.83 13.90 8.25
N SER A 27 6.36 12.85 8.88
CA SER A 27 5.64 11.61 9.14
C SER A 27 5.75 11.24 10.61
N ARG A 28 4.63 10.78 11.20
CA ARG A 28 4.60 10.24 12.57
C ARG A 28 4.90 8.76 12.57
N SER A 29 5.71 8.33 13.53
CA SER A 29 6.04 6.93 13.72
C SER A 29 5.22 6.30 14.86
N LEU A 30 4.82 5.06 14.66
CA LEU A 30 4.20 4.25 15.71
C LEU A 30 5.22 3.88 16.80
N ALA A 31 6.52 3.86 16.46
CA ALA A 31 7.60 3.66 17.43
C ALA A 31 7.66 4.73 18.52
N ASP A 32 7.14 5.95 18.26
CA ASP A 32 7.06 7.04 19.22
C ASP A 32 5.87 6.92 20.20
N ILE A 33 5.07 5.88 20.07
CA ILE A 33 3.90 5.60 20.92
C ILE A 33 4.30 4.57 21.99
N SER A 34 3.76 4.70 23.20
CA SER A 34 4.02 3.78 24.31
C SER A 34 3.67 2.33 23.96
N GLU A 35 4.52 1.41 24.38
CA GLU A 35 4.30 -0.05 24.30
C GLU A 35 3.63 -0.64 25.57
N ILE A 36 3.32 0.20 26.54
CA ILE A 36 2.64 -0.22 27.78
C ILE A 36 1.14 -0.20 27.52
N PRO A 37 0.42 -1.32 27.70
CA PRO A 37 -1.02 -1.35 27.52
C PRO A 37 -1.74 -0.33 28.43
N PRO A 38 -2.87 0.24 27.99
CA PRO A 38 -3.68 1.11 28.84
C PRO A 38 -4.23 0.32 30.06
N ALA A 39 -4.54 1.02 31.14
CA ALA A 39 -5.03 0.40 32.39
C ALA A 39 -6.30 -0.47 32.16
N ASN A 40 -7.17 -0.06 31.24
CA ASN A 40 -8.36 -0.80 30.84
C ASN A 40 -8.28 -1.08 29.32
N PRO A 41 -7.54 -2.14 28.93
CA PRO A 41 -7.34 -2.43 27.51
C PRO A 41 -8.65 -2.92 26.88
N PRO A 42 -9.12 -2.30 25.78
CA PRO A 42 -10.31 -2.80 25.07
C PRO A 42 -10.02 -4.14 24.40
N LEU A 43 -11.05 -4.98 24.25
CA LEU A 43 -10.92 -6.20 23.45
C LEU A 43 -10.71 -5.82 21.98
N VAL A 44 -9.63 -6.33 21.39
CA VAL A 44 -9.30 -6.21 19.95
C VAL A 44 -9.64 -7.52 19.25
N SER A 45 -10.51 -7.46 18.23
CA SER A 45 -10.76 -8.60 17.34
C SER A 45 -9.90 -8.42 16.09
N VAL A 46 -8.88 -9.27 15.94
CA VAL A 46 -8.03 -9.32 14.75
C VAL A 46 -8.71 -10.22 13.70
N ILE A 47 -8.96 -9.68 12.53
CA ILE A 47 -9.66 -10.35 11.42
C ILE A 47 -8.68 -10.49 10.26
N VAL A 48 -8.43 -11.75 9.86
CA VAL A 48 -7.52 -12.10 8.76
C VAL A 48 -8.33 -12.76 7.65
N PRO A 49 -8.69 -12.02 6.58
CA PRO A 49 -9.27 -12.63 5.38
C PRO A 49 -8.18 -13.40 4.63
N ALA A 50 -8.40 -14.67 4.36
CA ALA A 50 -7.43 -15.52 3.70
C ALA A 50 -8.04 -16.26 2.49
N ARG A 51 -7.35 -16.23 1.35
CA ARG A 51 -7.68 -17.03 0.17
C ARG A 51 -6.43 -17.43 -0.57
N ASN A 52 -6.12 -18.73 -0.58
CA ASN A 52 -4.91 -19.27 -1.19
C ASN A 52 -3.64 -18.57 -0.68
N GLU A 53 -3.46 -18.63 0.65
CA GLU A 53 -2.35 -18.03 1.41
C GLU A 53 -1.54 -19.06 2.21
N ALA A 54 -1.56 -20.35 1.81
CA ALA A 54 -0.86 -21.42 2.54
C ALA A 54 0.62 -21.11 2.79
N ARG A 55 1.24 -20.32 1.90
CA ARG A 55 2.65 -19.91 2.02
C ARG A 55 2.90 -18.88 3.15
N ASN A 56 1.91 -18.05 3.47
CA ASN A 56 2.09 -16.88 4.33
C ASN A 56 1.35 -17.01 5.67
N ILE A 57 0.19 -17.68 5.69
CA ILE A 57 -0.75 -17.66 6.81
C ILE A 57 -0.17 -18.20 8.11
N GLU A 58 0.73 -19.21 8.07
CA GLU A 58 1.38 -19.76 9.25
C GLU A 58 2.22 -18.68 9.96
N ARG A 59 3.03 -17.95 9.20
CA ARG A 59 3.86 -16.85 9.72
C ARG A 59 3.00 -15.69 10.25
N CYS A 60 1.93 -15.34 9.55
CA CYS A 60 0.99 -14.30 9.95
C CYS A 60 0.32 -14.64 11.29
N VAL A 61 -0.32 -15.81 11.39
CA VAL A 61 -1.01 -16.25 12.61
C VAL A 61 -0.03 -16.32 13.80
N ALA A 62 1.13 -16.94 13.63
CA ALA A 62 2.14 -17.03 14.68
C ALA A 62 2.61 -15.67 15.17
N SER A 63 2.81 -14.70 14.26
CA SER A 63 3.21 -13.34 14.62
C SER A 63 2.12 -12.59 15.38
N ILE A 64 0.86 -12.73 15.02
CA ILE A 64 -0.28 -12.13 15.73
C ILE A 64 -0.39 -12.71 17.14
N LEU A 65 -0.23 -14.03 17.30
CA LEU A 65 -0.33 -14.70 18.59
C LEU A 65 0.83 -14.40 19.53
N SER A 66 1.96 -13.90 19.01
CA SER A 66 3.12 -13.45 19.80
C SER A 66 2.86 -12.10 20.50
N THR A 67 1.72 -11.46 20.27
CA THR A 67 1.41 -10.16 20.86
C THR A 67 1.44 -10.18 22.39
N ALA A 68 2.00 -9.12 22.97
CA ALA A 68 1.96 -8.86 24.42
C ALA A 68 0.63 -8.20 24.86
N TYR A 69 -0.27 -7.88 23.96
CA TYR A 69 -1.55 -7.23 24.27
C TYR A 69 -2.51 -8.22 24.94
N PRO A 70 -3.06 -7.89 26.14
CA PRO A 70 -3.75 -8.88 27.00
C PRO A 70 -5.17 -9.24 26.53
N GLN A 71 -5.83 -8.37 25.77
CA GLN A 71 -7.25 -8.50 25.40
C GLN A 71 -7.41 -8.58 23.88
N MET A 72 -7.20 -9.78 23.30
CA MET A 72 -7.37 -9.99 21.87
C MET A 72 -8.03 -11.34 21.56
N GLU A 73 -8.72 -11.38 20.43
CA GLU A 73 -9.13 -12.61 19.75
C GLU A 73 -8.70 -12.54 18.29
N LEU A 74 -8.44 -13.68 17.68
CA LEU A 74 -8.05 -13.81 16.27
C LEU A 74 -9.13 -14.60 15.50
N ILE A 75 -9.60 -14.04 14.40
CA ILE A 75 -10.58 -14.65 13.50
C ILE A 75 -9.96 -14.74 12.12
N VAL A 76 -9.57 -15.95 11.72
CA VAL A 76 -9.11 -16.23 10.35
C VAL A 76 -10.31 -16.66 9.54
N VAL A 77 -10.61 -15.92 8.46
CA VAL A 77 -11.74 -16.18 7.57
C VAL A 77 -11.22 -16.76 6.26
N ASP A 78 -11.35 -18.08 6.10
CA ASP A 78 -10.95 -18.80 4.88
C ASP A 78 -12.01 -18.64 3.80
N ASP A 79 -11.73 -17.81 2.79
CA ASP A 79 -12.63 -17.53 1.65
C ASP A 79 -12.51 -18.60 0.56
N ALA A 80 -12.87 -19.85 0.91
CA ALA A 80 -12.88 -21.01 0.03
C ALA A 80 -11.50 -21.26 -0.63
N SER A 81 -10.44 -21.33 0.16
CA SER A 81 -9.09 -21.71 -0.31
C SER A 81 -9.05 -23.16 -0.78
N THR A 82 -8.12 -23.43 -1.70
CA THR A 82 -7.91 -24.77 -2.31
C THR A 82 -6.46 -25.27 -2.14
N ASP A 83 -5.63 -24.53 -1.41
CA ASP A 83 -4.17 -24.76 -1.28
C ASP A 83 -3.73 -25.19 0.13
N GLY A 84 -4.67 -25.52 1.04
CA GLY A 84 -4.35 -25.89 2.41
C GLY A 84 -4.21 -24.72 3.39
N THR A 85 -4.62 -23.51 3.02
CA THR A 85 -4.56 -22.30 3.87
C THR A 85 -5.17 -22.52 5.25
N ALA A 86 -6.39 -23.11 5.33
CA ALA A 86 -7.07 -23.33 6.61
C ALA A 86 -6.30 -24.32 7.52
N ASP A 87 -5.66 -25.33 6.95
CA ASP A 87 -4.88 -26.32 7.72
C ASP A 87 -3.58 -25.69 8.24
N ALA A 88 -2.90 -24.88 7.42
CA ALA A 88 -1.73 -24.13 7.84
C ALA A 88 -2.07 -23.14 8.97
N ALA A 89 -3.22 -22.46 8.89
CA ALA A 89 -3.71 -21.58 9.96
C ALA A 89 -4.00 -22.36 11.26
N ARG A 90 -4.66 -23.54 11.18
CA ARG A 90 -4.93 -24.41 12.36
C ARG A 90 -3.62 -24.88 12.99
N LYS A 91 -2.65 -25.28 12.18
CA LYS A 91 -1.32 -25.70 12.65
C LYS A 91 -0.63 -24.59 13.44
N ALA A 92 -0.65 -23.34 12.91
CA ALA A 92 -0.06 -22.18 13.57
C ALA A 92 -0.79 -21.79 14.85
N ALA A 93 -2.11 -21.93 14.88
CA ALA A 93 -2.95 -21.63 16.05
C ALA A 93 -2.77 -22.64 17.19
N GLY A 94 -2.47 -23.91 16.86
CA GLY A 94 -2.39 -24.98 17.86
C GLY A 94 -3.68 -25.11 18.67
N SER A 95 -3.55 -25.04 20.00
CA SER A 95 -4.68 -25.07 20.95
C SER A 95 -5.01 -23.70 21.55
N ASP A 96 -4.56 -22.60 20.94
CA ASP A 96 -4.80 -21.25 21.48
C ASP A 96 -6.29 -20.89 21.44
N ALA A 97 -6.91 -20.76 22.60
CA ALA A 97 -8.34 -20.49 22.75
C ALA A 97 -8.77 -19.11 22.21
N ARG A 98 -7.82 -18.21 21.94
CA ARG A 98 -8.10 -16.91 21.34
C ARG A 98 -8.43 -17.00 19.85
N VAL A 99 -8.15 -18.13 19.19
CA VAL A 99 -8.23 -18.29 17.72
C VAL A 99 -9.51 -18.97 17.31
N ARG A 100 -10.16 -18.40 16.30
CA ARG A 100 -11.24 -19.02 15.54
C ARG A 100 -10.90 -19.02 14.06
N ILE A 101 -10.94 -20.20 13.43
CA ILE A 101 -10.75 -20.34 11.99
C ILE A 101 -12.09 -20.77 11.40
N VAL A 102 -12.64 -19.92 10.57
CA VAL A 102 -13.97 -20.11 9.99
C VAL A 102 -13.90 -20.18 8.47
N ARG A 103 -14.66 -21.07 7.89
CA ARG A 103 -14.88 -21.09 6.45
C ARG A 103 -15.92 -20.03 6.11
N ASN A 104 -15.62 -19.18 5.13
CA ASN A 104 -16.54 -18.14 4.70
C ASN A 104 -17.76 -18.76 3.98
N GLU A 105 -18.90 -18.11 4.13
CA GLU A 105 -20.08 -18.43 3.34
C GLU A 105 -19.84 -18.13 1.84
N PRO A 106 -20.62 -18.74 0.93
CA PRO A 106 -20.50 -18.44 -0.49
C PRO A 106 -20.52 -16.94 -0.79
N LEU A 107 -19.69 -16.52 -1.73
CA LEU A 107 -19.57 -15.12 -2.10
C LEU A 107 -20.89 -14.59 -2.69
N PRO A 108 -21.56 -13.60 -2.05
CA PRO A 108 -22.76 -13.01 -2.58
C PRO A 108 -22.52 -12.21 -3.86
N GLU A 109 -23.53 -12.07 -4.69
CA GLU A 109 -23.46 -11.23 -5.89
C GLU A 109 -23.14 -9.78 -5.53
N GLY A 110 -22.25 -9.15 -6.32
CA GLY A 110 -21.84 -7.76 -6.14
C GLY A 110 -20.81 -7.55 -5.02
N TRP A 111 -20.27 -8.61 -4.42
CA TRP A 111 -19.18 -8.52 -3.46
C TRP A 111 -17.84 -8.98 -4.05
N PHE A 112 -16.76 -8.38 -3.58
CA PHE A 112 -15.42 -8.92 -3.78
C PHE A 112 -15.04 -9.79 -2.58
N GLY A 113 -14.22 -10.83 -2.80
CA GLY A 113 -13.94 -11.85 -1.80
C GLY A 113 -13.33 -11.32 -0.51
N LYS A 114 -12.35 -10.40 -0.60
CA LYS A 114 -11.71 -9.82 0.59
C LYS A 114 -12.71 -9.06 1.45
N GLN A 115 -13.52 -8.19 0.84
CA GLN A 115 -14.52 -7.40 1.56
C GLN A 115 -15.59 -8.29 2.21
N TRP A 116 -16.00 -9.38 1.50
CA TRP A 116 -16.93 -10.34 2.07
C TRP A 116 -16.32 -11.05 3.28
N ALA A 117 -15.10 -11.54 3.18
CA ALA A 117 -14.41 -12.19 4.29
C ALA A 117 -14.19 -11.22 5.49
N CYS A 118 -13.83 -9.96 5.23
CA CYS A 118 -13.73 -8.94 6.27
C CYS A 118 -15.09 -8.69 6.95
N SER A 119 -16.17 -8.59 6.18
CA SER A 119 -17.53 -8.39 6.69
C SER A 119 -17.97 -9.56 7.56
N SER A 120 -17.74 -10.81 7.07
CA SER A 120 -18.07 -12.04 7.81
C SER A 120 -17.28 -12.14 9.12
N GLY A 121 -15.98 -11.82 9.08
CA GLY A 121 -15.14 -11.77 10.29
C GLY A 121 -15.61 -10.73 11.30
N ALA A 122 -15.98 -9.53 10.83
CA ALA A 122 -16.51 -8.47 11.68
C ALA A 122 -17.83 -8.86 12.38
N ALA A 123 -18.70 -9.58 11.69
CA ALA A 123 -19.95 -10.08 12.28
C ALA A 123 -19.72 -11.11 13.40
N LEU A 124 -18.61 -11.86 13.36
CA LEU A 124 -18.23 -12.84 14.37
C LEU A 124 -17.41 -12.24 15.52
N ALA A 125 -16.86 -11.05 15.31
CA ALA A 125 -15.99 -10.38 16.26
C ALA A 125 -16.75 -9.92 17.51
N ARG A 126 -16.07 -9.85 18.67
CA ARG A 126 -16.64 -9.41 19.96
C ARG A 126 -16.00 -8.13 20.47
N GLY A 127 -14.82 -7.77 19.96
CA GLY A 127 -14.06 -6.61 20.40
C GLY A 127 -14.73 -5.29 20.06
N SER A 128 -14.51 -4.28 20.89
CA SER A 128 -14.90 -2.88 20.62
C SER A 128 -13.98 -2.22 19.58
N ILE A 129 -12.80 -2.78 19.37
CA ILE A 129 -11.88 -2.41 18.29
C ILE A 129 -11.75 -3.61 17.34
N LEU A 130 -11.92 -3.35 16.04
CA LEU A 130 -11.69 -4.33 15.01
C LEU A 130 -10.36 -4.02 14.31
N GLN A 131 -9.51 -5.02 14.14
CA GLN A 131 -8.30 -4.93 13.35
C GLN A 131 -8.47 -5.81 12.11
N PHE A 132 -8.37 -5.23 10.92
CA PHE A 132 -8.28 -5.96 9.66
C PHE A 132 -6.82 -6.00 9.22
N THR A 133 -6.31 -7.19 8.90
CA THR A 133 -4.92 -7.35 8.46
C THR A 133 -4.82 -8.44 7.39
N ASP A 134 -3.95 -8.22 6.39
CA ASP A 134 -3.75 -9.18 5.31
C ASP A 134 -2.99 -10.43 5.80
N ALA A 135 -3.23 -11.57 5.15
CA ALA A 135 -2.66 -12.86 5.53
C ALA A 135 -1.15 -13.02 5.21
N ASP A 136 -0.56 -12.05 4.52
CA ASP A 136 0.88 -11.99 4.18
C ASP A 136 1.68 -11.01 5.05
N THR A 137 1.08 -10.51 6.14
CA THR A 137 1.70 -9.60 7.10
C THR A 137 2.39 -10.32 8.24
N VAL A 138 3.35 -9.64 8.86
CA VAL A 138 4.03 -10.05 10.11
C VAL A 138 3.96 -8.91 11.10
N HIS A 139 3.50 -9.24 12.30
CA HIS A 139 3.27 -8.29 13.39
C HIS A 139 4.38 -8.40 14.44
N ALA A 140 4.93 -7.27 14.88
CA ALA A 140 5.74 -7.24 16.08
C ALA A 140 4.86 -7.39 17.33
N PRO A 141 5.38 -7.91 18.45
CA PRO A 141 4.59 -8.16 19.66
C PRO A 141 3.93 -6.91 20.25
N ASP A 142 4.48 -5.72 20.01
CA ASP A 142 4.00 -4.43 20.51
C ASP A 142 3.02 -3.70 19.56
N LEU A 143 2.78 -4.23 18.35
CA LEU A 143 1.96 -3.57 17.32
C LEU A 143 0.57 -3.21 17.85
N ILE A 144 -0.16 -4.15 18.44
CA ILE A 144 -1.53 -3.91 18.92
C ILE A 144 -1.51 -2.88 20.06
N THR A 145 -0.60 -3.01 21.00
CA THR A 145 -0.47 -2.09 22.15
C THR A 145 -0.24 -0.65 21.71
N ARG A 146 0.76 -0.43 20.83
CA ARG A 146 1.06 0.90 20.32
C ARG A 146 -0.08 1.46 19.48
N SER A 147 -0.76 0.62 18.71
CA SER A 147 -1.92 1.03 17.90
C SER A 147 -3.09 1.47 18.77
N ILE A 148 -3.41 0.75 19.84
CA ILE A 148 -4.46 1.15 20.79
C ILE A 148 -4.10 2.47 21.48
N ASN A 149 -2.86 2.63 21.92
CA ASN A 149 -2.41 3.89 22.51
C ASN A 149 -2.44 5.05 21.50
N ALA A 150 -2.11 4.80 20.22
CA ALA A 150 -2.24 5.78 19.16
C ALA A 150 -3.70 6.19 18.92
N ILE A 151 -4.63 5.23 18.91
CA ILE A 151 -6.08 5.47 18.78
C ILE A 151 -6.57 6.34 19.93
N VAL A 152 -6.23 6.01 21.16
CA VAL A 152 -6.60 6.80 22.35
C VAL A 152 -6.02 8.22 22.27
N ARG A 153 -4.71 8.34 21.95
CA ARG A 153 -4.02 9.63 21.86
C ARG A 153 -4.57 10.56 20.79
N THR A 154 -4.99 9.97 19.66
CA THR A 154 -5.45 10.73 18.49
C THR A 154 -6.96 10.79 18.37
N ASP A 155 -7.70 10.06 19.20
CA ASP A 155 -9.14 9.82 19.09
C ASP A 155 -9.55 9.36 17.70
N ALA A 156 -8.76 8.47 17.08
CA ALA A 156 -9.02 7.95 15.74
C ALA A 156 -10.22 7.00 15.74
N ASP A 157 -11.10 7.16 14.76
CA ASP A 157 -12.15 6.19 14.46
C ASP A 157 -11.65 5.08 13.52
N LEU A 158 -10.75 5.46 12.57
CA LEU A 158 -9.96 4.57 11.75
C LEU A 158 -8.49 4.92 11.90
N PHE A 159 -7.68 3.94 12.28
CA PHE A 159 -6.24 4.04 12.41
C PHE A 159 -5.57 3.03 11.49
N SER A 160 -4.65 3.46 10.66
CA SER A 160 -3.94 2.61 9.71
C SER A 160 -2.44 2.75 9.83
N ILE A 161 -1.72 1.69 9.46
CA ILE A 161 -0.27 1.59 9.59
C ILE A 161 0.36 1.38 8.22
N ALA A 162 1.31 2.24 7.85
CA ALA A 162 2.20 2.02 6.74
C ALA A 162 3.43 1.24 7.23
N GLY A 163 3.42 -0.08 7.02
CA GLY A 163 4.48 -0.99 7.44
C GLY A 163 5.65 -1.07 6.45
N ARG A 164 6.65 -1.88 6.82
CA ARG A 164 7.82 -2.20 5.99
C ARG A 164 7.43 -3.15 4.87
N GLN A 165 7.94 -2.87 3.66
CA GLN A 165 7.86 -3.82 2.55
C GLN A 165 9.13 -4.67 2.53
N GLU A 166 8.98 -5.99 2.71
CA GLU A 166 10.08 -6.95 2.59
C GLU A 166 10.39 -7.17 1.10
N LEU A 167 11.62 -6.87 0.70
CA LEU A 167 12.09 -6.98 -0.68
C LEU A 167 13.12 -8.11 -0.79
N GLY A 168 12.67 -9.33 -1.08
CA GLY A 168 13.54 -10.51 -1.10
C GLY A 168 14.33 -10.68 -2.40
N GLY A 169 13.72 -10.46 -3.56
CA GLY A 169 14.30 -10.73 -4.87
C GLY A 169 14.70 -9.48 -5.64
N PHE A 170 15.50 -9.67 -6.71
CA PHE A 170 15.95 -8.60 -7.59
C PHE A 170 14.79 -7.72 -8.11
N TRP A 171 13.75 -8.34 -8.66
CA TRP A 171 12.62 -7.61 -9.24
C TRP A 171 11.80 -6.86 -8.19
N GLU A 172 11.69 -7.39 -6.98
CA GLU A 172 11.04 -6.71 -5.86
C GLU A 172 11.80 -5.42 -5.53
N LYS A 173 13.13 -5.49 -5.42
CA LYS A 173 14.01 -4.36 -5.12
C LYS A 173 14.03 -3.30 -6.22
N VAL A 174 13.91 -3.70 -7.48
CA VAL A 174 13.97 -2.77 -8.63
C VAL A 174 12.63 -2.08 -8.88
N ILE A 175 11.49 -2.77 -8.71
CA ILE A 175 10.18 -2.26 -9.17
C ILE A 175 9.37 -1.65 -8.01
N GLN A 176 9.28 -2.33 -6.85
CA GLN A 176 8.40 -1.89 -5.78
C GLN A 176 8.74 -0.49 -5.22
N PRO A 177 10.02 -0.12 -5.01
CA PRO A 177 10.36 1.23 -4.56
C PRO A 177 9.86 2.32 -5.50
N GLN A 178 9.83 2.06 -6.82
CA GLN A 178 9.33 3.04 -7.79
C GLN A 178 7.82 3.27 -7.65
N ILE A 179 7.05 2.22 -7.42
CA ILE A 179 5.60 2.33 -7.21
C ILE A 179 5.30 3.05 -5.89
N PHE A 180 5.99 2.69 -4.80
CA PHE A 180 5.81 3.38 -3.52
C PHE A 180 6.26 4.85 -3.57
N THR A 181 7.27 5.17 -4.39
CA THR A 181 7.66 6.57 -4.66
C THR A 181 6.53 7.33 -5.34
N ILE A 182 5.87 6.75 -6.36
CA ILE A 182 4.73 7.41 -7.03
C ILE A 182 3.57 7.63 -6.05
N LEU A 183 3.27 6.66 -5.19
CA LEU A 183 2.27 6.82 -4.12
C LEU A 183 2.67 7.93 -3.14
N SER A 184 3.94 7.98 -2.76
CA SER A 184 4.50 9.02 -1.90
C SER A 184 4.46 10.41 -2.55
N MET A 185 4.71 10.52 -3.85
CA MET A 185 4.55 11.76 -4.61
C MET A 185 3.08 12.24 -4.58
N ARG A 186 2.13 11.30 -4.69
CA ARG A 186 0.70 11.61 -4.68
C ARG A 186 0.20 12.03 -3.30
N TYR A 187 0.55 11.30 -2.24
CA TYR A 187 -0.03 11.48 -0.90
C TYR A 187 0.89 12.22 0.07
N GLY A 188 2.20 12.17 -0.12
CA GLY A 188 3.21 12.70 0.80
C GLY A 188 3.41 11.81 2.02
N GLY A 189 3.92 12.36 3.11
CA GLY A 189 4.06 11.70 4.39
C GLY A 189 2.75 11.57 5.15
N THR A 190 2.76 10.85 6.27
CA THR A 190 1.54 10.57 7.04
C THR A 190 0.83 11.83 7.51
N GLU A 191 1.55 12.89 7.86
CA GLU A 191 0.93 14.16 8.26
C GLU A 191 0.25 14.88 7.09
N SER A 192 0.74 14.73 5.86
CA SER A 192 0.05 15.26 4.68
C SER A 192 -1.34 14.61 4.51
N VAL A 193 -1.46 13.31 4.83
CA VAL A 193 -2.74 12.58 4.82
C VAL A 193 -3.60 12.98 6.01
N ASN A 194 -3.03 13.02 7.21
CA ASN A 194 -3.75 13.28 8.46
C ASN A 194 -4.37 14.69 8.48
N GLN A 195 -3.61 15.70 8.05
CA GLN A 195 -4.03 17.10 8.05
C GLN A 195 -4.90 17.49 6.85
N SER A 196 -4.99 16.64 5.81
CA SER A 196 -5.79 16.93 4.65
C SER A 196 -7.29 17.04 4.99
N THR A 197 -7.93 18.07 4.48
CA THR A 197 -9.39 18.28 4.55
C THR A 197 -10.13 17.68 3.35
N SER A 198 -9.40 17.17 2.36
CA SER A 198 -9.99 16.55 1.18
C SER A 198 -10.20 15.06 1.40
N VAL A 199 -11.42 14.56 1.15
CA VAL A 199 -11.77 13.12 1.18
C VAL A 199 -10.81 12.32 0.31
N ARG A 200 -10.47 12.79 -0.89
CA ARG A 200 -9.60 12.09 -1.86
C ARG A 200 -8.14 11.92 -1.42
N ASN A 201 -7.72 12.64 -0.39
CA ASN A 201 -6.39 12.51 0.20
C ASN A 201 -6.37 11.62 1.44
N LYS A 202 -7.54 11.14 1.90
CA LYS A 202 -7.63 10.17 2.99
C LYS A 202 -7.38 8.78 2.43
N ILE A 203 -6.38 8.12 3.00
CA ILE A 203 -5.99 6.76 2.65
C ILE A 203 -5.81 5.93 3.91
N ALA A 204 -6.00 4.63 3.78
CA ALA A 204 -5.54 3.62 4.69
C ALA A 204 -4.70 2.60 3.93
N ASN A 205 -3.83 1.89 4.63
CA ASN A 205 -3.09 0.76 4.10
C ASN A 205 -3.82 -0.52 4.53
N GLY A 206 -4.39 -1.26 3.58
CA GLY A 206 -5.17 -2.46 3.79
C GLY A 206 -4.43 -3.60 4.49
N GLN A 207 -3.10 -3.50 4.60
CA GLN A 207 -2.28 -4.46 5.31
C GLN A 207 -2.53 -4.46 6.82
N CYS A 208 -2.90 -3.29 7.41
CA CYS A 208 -3.28 -3.21 8.81
C CYS A 208 -4.13 -1.96 9.09
N ILE A 209 -5.40 -2.18 9.41
CA ILE A 209 -6.38 -1.13 9.72
C ILE A 209 -7.07 -1.49 11.03
N PHE A 210 -7.08 -0.56 11.98
CA PHE A 210 -7.89 -0.61 13.19
C PHE A 210 -9.07 0.33 13.07
N VAL A 211 -10.25 -0.07 13.56
CA VAL A 211 -11.44 0.77 13.58
C VAL A 211 -12.20 0.61 14.90
N LYS A 212 -12.77 1.69 15.40
CA LYS A 212 -13.79 1.61 16.47
C LYS A 212 -15.01 0.91 15.87
N ARG A 213 -15.50 -0.17 16.51
CA ARG A 213 -16.65 -0.96 16.03
C ARG A 213 -17.86 -0.08 15.73
N GLU A 214 -18.23 0.79 16.65
CA GLU A 214 -19.40 1.64 16.47
C GLU A 214 -19.29 2.54 15.23
N SER A 215 -18.08 3.08 14.96
CA SER A 215 -17.83 3.92 13.80
C SER A 215 -17.84 3.11 12.50
N TYR A 216 -17.34 1.86 12.53
CA TYR A 216 -17.39 0.92 11.43
C TYR A 216 -18.84 0.53 11.08
N GLU A 217 -19.65 0.22 12.08
CA GLU A 217 -21.06 -0.12 11.90
C GLU A 217 -21.86 1.09 11.38
N ALA A 218 -21.57 2.29 11.89
CA ALA A 218 -22.24 3.53 11.48
C ALA A 218 -22.06 3.86 10.00
N ILE A 219 -20.96 3.44 9.36
CA ILE A 219 -20.73 3.65 7.92
C ILE A 219 -21.20 2.46 7.07
N GLY A 220 -21.77 1.42 7.68
CA GLY A 220 -22.16 0.18 7.00
C GLY A 220 -21.01 -0.80 6.74
N GLY A 221 -19.86 -0.61 7.40
CA GLY A 221 -18.70 -1.51 7.35
C GLY A 221 -18.20 -1.77 5.93
N HIS A 222 -17.67 -2.98 5.68
CA HIS A 222 -17.19 -3.39 4.37
C HIS A 222 -18.30 -3.50 3.30
N ALA A 223 -19.60 -3.52 3.69
CA ALA A 223 -20.69 -3.48 2.73
C ALA A 223 -20.72 -2.17 1.94
N SER A 224 -20.30 -1.05 2.55
CA SER A 224 -20.20 0.25 1.88
C SER A 224 -19.18 0.29 0.76
N VAL A 225 -18.18 -0.61 0.79
CA VAL A 225 -17.06 -0.71 -0.17
C VAL A 225 -17.01 -2.07 -0.87
N ARG A 226 -18.10 -2.85 -0.84
CA ARG A 226 -18.18 -4.27 -1.24
C ARG A 226 -17.66 -4.58 -2.66
N ALA A 227 -17.74 -3.62 -3.58
CA ALA A 227 -17.35 -3.77 -4.99
C ALA A 227 -16.16 -2.86 -5.38
N SER A 228 -15.40 -2.36 -4.41
CA SER A 228 -14.24 -1.48 -4.65
C SER A 228 -12.96 -2.30 -4.77
N VAL A 229 -12.10 -1.98 -5.74
CA VAL A 229 -10.79 -2.65 -5.90
C VAL A 229 -9.80 -2.23 -4.83
N ALA A 230 -9.80 -0.94 -4.48
CA ALA A 230 -9.01 -0.37 -3.39
C ALA A 230 -9.95 -0.13 -2.20
N GLU A 231 -10.36 -1.21 -1.54
CA GLU A 231 -11.33 -1.17 -0.45
C GLU A 231 -10.84 -0.38 0.75
N ASP A 232 -9.56 -0.44 1.03
CA ASP A 232 -8.88 0.27 2.11
C ASP A 232 -8.91 1.79 1.92
N LEU A 233 -8.57 2.24 0.72
CA LEU A 233 -8.70 3.64 0.31
C LEU A 233 -10.14 4.12 0.46
N MET A 234 -11.09 3.37 -0.12
CA MET A 234 -12.50 3.75 -0.09
C MET A 234 -13.08 3.72 1.32
N LEU A 235 -12.67 2.75 2.16
CA LEU A 235 -13.09 2.67 3.55
C LEU A 235 -12.64 3.93 4.32
N ALA A 236 -11.37 4.34 4.18
CA ALA A 236 -10.87 5.57 4.80
C ALA A 236 -11.64 6.81 4.34
N GLN A 237 -11.99 6.88 3.06
CA GLN A 237 -12.80 7.97 2.51
C GLN A 237 -14.24 7.95 3.03
N CYS A 238 -14.87 6.78 3.19
CA CYS A 238 -16.19 6.64 3.81
C CYS A 238 -16.19 7.11 5.27
N PHE A 239 -15.18 6.71 6.07
CA PHE A 239 -15.02 7.21 7.43
C PHE A 239 -14.93 8.73 7.47
N PHE A 240 -14.04 9.31 6.65
CA PHE A 240 -13.84 10.75 6.63
C PHE A 240 -15.08 11.52 6.12
N ALA A 241 -15.77 11.00 5.12
CA ALA A 241 -17.03 11.60 4.62
C ALA A 241 -18.13 11.58 5.69
N ALA A 242 -18.16 10.55 6.55
CA ALA A 242 -19.02 10.47 7.73
C ALA A 242 -18.53 11.31 8.93
N ARG A 243 -17.55 12.22 8.72
CA ARG A 243 -16.92 13.06 9.74
C ARG A 243 -16.22 12.27 10.86
N LYS A 244 -15.82 11.06 10.57
CA LYS A 244 -15.01 10.23 11.47
C LYS A 244 -13.52 10.53 11.27
N ARG A 245 -12.75 10.38 12.35
CA ARG A 245 -11.32 10.71 12.34
C ARG A 245 -10.48 9.57 11.78
N VAL A 246 -9.78 9.84 10.67
CA VAL A 246 -8.87 8.91 10.00
C VAL A 246 -7.43 9.33 10.27
N VAL A 247 -6.62 8.39 10.78
CA VAL A 247 -5.21 8.61 11.12
C VAL A 247 -4.35 7.54 10.49
N LEU A 248 -3.23 7.95 9.87
CA LEU A 248 -2.20 7.09 9.31
C LEU A 248 -0.87 7.36 10.02
N MET A 249 -0.15 6.31 10.42
CA MET A 249 1.22 6.41 10.96
C MET A 249 2.16 5.43 10.27
N LEU A 250 3.46 5.71 10.29
CA LEU A 250 4.48 4.74 9.92
C LEU A 250 4.64 3.72 11.04
N GLY A 251 4.75 2.44 10.70
CA GLY A 251 5.00 1.36 11.64
C GLY A 251 5.96 0.35 11.03
N VAL A 252 7.09 0.83 10.51
CA VAL A 252 8.08 0.01 9.80
C VAL A 252 8.76 -1.05 10.67
N ASP A 253 8.77 -0.83 11.99
CA ASP A 253 9.30 -1.80 12.97
C ASP A 253 8.21 -2.72 13.53
N GLN A 254 6.94 -2.29 13.45
CA GLN A 254 5.80 -3.02 14.01
C GLN A 254 5.08 -3.91 13.01
N LEU A 255 5.15 -3.58 11.73
CA LEU A 255 4.45 -4.31 10.67
C LEU A 255 5.36 -4.51 9.48
N SER A 256 5.46 -5.73 8.97
CA SER A 256 6.10 -6.00 7.69
C SER A 256 5.23 -6.88 6.81
N THR A 257 5.44 -6.79 5.49
CA THR A 257 4.77 -7.65 4.51
C THR A 257 5.66 -7.91 3.31
N ARG A 258 5.55 -9.08 2.73
CA ARG A 258 6.13 -9.43 1.44
C ARG A 258 5.02 -9.70 0.43
N MET A 259 4.61 -8.64 -0.28
CA MET A 259 3.46 -8.68 -1.19
C MET A 259 3.66 -9.65 -2.38
N TYR A 260 4.86 -9.71 -2.94
CA TYR A 260 5.17 -10.46 -4.16
C TYR A 260 6.55 -11.11 -4.04
N ALA A 261 6.72 -12.29 -4.63
CA ALA A 261 7.99 -13.00 -4.65
C ALA A 261 8.55 -13.22 -6.07
N SER A 262 7.84 -12.76 -7.11
CA SER A 262 8.25 -12.92 -8.50
C SER A 262 7.81 -11.75 -9.38
N LEU A 263 8.53 -11.54 -10.51
CA LEU A 263 8.16 -10.54 -11.51
C LEU A 263 6.72 -10.71 -12.01
N ARG A 264 6.28 -11.97 -12.20
CA ARG A 264 4.92 -12.28 -12.64
C ARG A 264 3.86 -11.83 -11.64
N GLU A 265 4.11 -12.07 -10.35
CA GLU A 265 3.23 -11.63 -9.26
C GLU A 265 3.19 -10.09 -9.17
N ILE A 266 4.35 -9.42 -9.27
CA ILE A 266 4.46 -7.95 -9.27
C ILE A 266 3.62 -7.35 -10.41
N ILE A 267 3.82 -7.83 -11.64
CA ILE A 267 3.07 -7.35 -12.81
C ILE A 267 1.57 -7.59 -12.63
N SER A 268 1.18 -8.79 -12.21
CA SER A 268 -0.23 -9.16 -12.05
C SER A 268 -0.92 -8.34 -10.96
N GLY A 269 -0.27 -8.17 -9.80
CA GLY A 269 -0.81 -7.48 -8.65
C GLY A 269 -0.93 -5.97 -8.88
N TRP A 270 0.14 -5.32 -9.33
CA TRP A 270 0.10 -3.87 -9.56
C TRP A 270 -0.80 -3.46 -10.73
N ARG A 271 -0.84 -4.25 -11.80
CA ARG A 271 -1.78 -4.03 -12.91
C ARG A 271 -3.24 -4.01 -12.44
N LYS A 272 -3.57 -4.82 -11.42
CA LYS A 272 -4.90 -4.82 -10.80
C LYS A 272 -5.16 -3.53 -10.04
N ASN A 273 -4.21 -3.10 -9.21
CA ASN A 273 -4.44 -2.06 -8.21
C ASN A 273 -4.32 -0.63 -8.77
N VAL A 274 -3.38 -0.41 -9.71
CA VAL A 274 -2.96 0.95 -10.09
C VAL A 274 -4.04 1.70 -10.84
N PHE A 275 -4.67 1.08 -11.86
CA PHE A 275 -5.63 1.82 -12.69
C PHE A 275 -6.99 1.96 -12.01
N ALA A 276 -7.55 0.85 -11.50
CA ALA A 276 -8.87 0.88 -10.87
C ALA A 276 -8.85 1.68 -9.55
N GLY A 277 -7.86 1.45 -8.67
CA GLY A 277 -7.71 2.23 -7.43
C GLY A 277 -7.32 3.69 -7.67
N GLY A 278 -6.53 3.95 -8.71
CA GLY A 278 -6.12 5.30 -9.08
C GLY A 278 -7.27 6.18 -9.55
N LEU A 279 -8.16 5.67 -10.42
CA LEU A 279 -9.31 6.42 -10.94
C LEU A 279 -10.23 6.97 -9.85
N ASP A 280 -10.39 6.24 -8.75
CA ASP A 280 -11.26 6.64 -7.63
C ASP A 280 -10.63 7.78 -6.79
N SER A 281 -9.32 7.98 -6.88
CA SER A 281 -8.57 8.99 -6.13
C SER A 281 -8.19 10.24 -6.93
N VAL A 282 -8.52 10.31 -8.23
CA VAL A 282 -8.10 11.41 -9.11
C VAL A 282 -8.88 12.71 -8.81
N PRO A 283 -8.18 13.85 -8.65
CA PRO A 283 -8.84 15.16 -8.56
C PRO A 283 -9.53 15.56 -9.88
N PHE A 284 -10.38 16.60 -9.83
CA PHE A 284 -11.07 17.21 -10.99
C PHE A 284 -12.12 16.34 -11.69
N GLY A 285 -12.64 15.29 -11.02
CA GLY A 285 -13.78 14.51 -11.52
C GLY A 285 -13.53 13.88 -12.89
N LYS A 286 -14.47 14.00 -13.82
CA LYS A 286 -14.39 13.37 -15.16
C LYS A 286 -13.16 13.82 -15.96
N VAL A 287 -12.76 15.10 -15.86
CA VAL A 287 -11.56 15.63 -16.56
C VAL A 287 -10.30 14.94 -16.03
N GLY A 288 -10.15 14.87 -14.71
CA GLY A 288 -9.04 14.16 -14.10
C GLY A 288 -9.00 12.68 -14.49
N GLN A 289 -10.16 12.01 -14.48
CA GLN A 289 -10.25 10.61 -14.91
C GLN A 289 -9.86 10.40 -16.37
N SER A 290 -10.22 11.32 -17.27
CA SER A 290 -9.80 11.26 -18.69
C SER A 290 -8.31 11.47 -18.88
N LEU A 291 -7.67 12.30 -18.06
CA LEU A 291 -6.23 12.58 -18.10
C LEU A 291 -5.39 11.58 -17.28
N PHE A 292 -6.02 10.77 -16.44
CA PHE A 292 -5.35 9.84 -15.54
C PHE A 292 -4.41 8.84 -16.26
N PRO A 293 -4.77 8.25 -17.43
CA PRO A 293 -3.86 7.39 -18.16
C PRO A 293 -2.54 8.08 -18.52
N LEU A 294 -2.58 9.34 -18.95
CA LEU A 294 -1.39 10.12 -19.26
C LEU A 294 -0.58 10.44 -18.00
N ALA A 295 -1.26 10.86 -16.93
CA ALA A 295 -0.61 11.14 -15.65
C ALA A 295 0.06 9.90 -15.06
N LEU A 296 -0.52 8.71 -15.26
CA LEU A 296 0.03 7.45 -14.79
C LEU A 296 1.30 7.05 -15.57
N LEU A 297 1.33 7.29 -16.90
CA LEU A 297 2.46 6.94 -17.75
C LEU A 297 3.63 7.94 -17.63
N LEU A 298 3.36 9.17 -17.17
CA LEU A 298 4.36 10.23 -17.14
C LEU A 298 5.60 9.91 -16.27
N PRO A 299 5.50 9.40 -15.01
CA PRO A 299 6.67 9.14 -14.18
C PRO A 299 7.67 8.14 -14.79
N PRO A 300 7.29 6.95 -15.28
CA PRO A 300 8.25 6.04 -15.89
C PRO A 300 8.82 6.59 -17.21
N VAL A 301 8.03 7.30 -18.01
CA VAL A 301 8.53 7.94 -19.25
C VAL A 301 9.57 9.00 -18.91
N MET A 302 9.30 9.86 -17.94
CA MET A 302 10.27 10.88 -17.52
C MET A 302 11.59 10.27 -17.03
N GLN A 303 11.57 9.16 -16.31
CA GLN A 303 12.80 8.48 -15.90
C GLN A 303 13.60 7.90 -17.08
N LEU A 304 12.94 7.47 -18.16
CA LEU A 304 13.57 6.87 -19.32
C LEU A 304 14.12 7.90 -20.32
N LEU A 305 13.52 9.08 -20.44
CA LEU A 305 13.91 10.09 -21.43
C LEU A 305 15.39 10.50 -21.36
N PRO A 306 16.00 10.83 -20.20
CA PRO A 306 17.41 11.17 -20.13
C PRO A 306 18.32 10.00 -20.55
N VAL A 307 17.95 8.78 -20.12
CA VAL A 307 18.72 7.56 -20.48
C VAL A 307 18.67 7.32 -21.99
N LEU A 308 17.49 7.44 -22.59
CA LEU A 308 17.32 7.28 -24.02
C LEU A 308 18.17 8.31 -24.81
N ALA A 309 18.17 9.57 -24.39
CA ALA A 309 18.98 10.61 -25.02
C ALA A 309 20.49 10.30 -24.95
N LEU A 310 20.98 9.77 -23.82
CA LEU A 310 22.39 9.37 -23.69
C LEU A 310 22.72 8.14 -24.56
N VAL A 311 21.81 7.15 -24.63
CA VAL A 311 22.00 5.96 -25.47
C VAL A 311 22.04 6.35 -26.95
N VAL A 312 21.12 7.20 -27.41
CA VAL A 312 21.07 7.68 -28.81
C VAL A 312 22.37 8.41 -29.18
N ALA A 313 22.90 9.23 -28.28
CA ALA A 313 24.17 9.90 -28.48
C ALA A 313 25.36 8.91 -28.52
N ALA A 314 25.36 7.91 -27.62
CA ALA A 314 26.41 6.88 -27.58
C ALA A 314 26.42 6.01 -28.85
N LEU A 315 25.28 5.86 -29.54
CA LEU A 315 25.16 5.19 -30.82
C LEU A 315 25.63 6.06 -32.04
N GLY A 316 26.20 7.25 -31.74
CA GLY A 316 26.75 8.12 -32.78
C GLY A 316 25.72 8.98 -33.52
N MET A 317 24.47 9.03 -33.07
CA MET A 317 23.48 9.95 -33.61
C MET A 317 23.78 11.39 -33.17
N PRO A 318 23.62 12.39 -34.07
CA PRO A 318 23.94 13.77 -33.75
C PRO A 318 23.06 14.28 -32.59
N ALA A 319 23.69 14.60 -31.47
CA ALA A 319 23.04 15.18 -30.29
C ALA A 319 23.71 16.52 -29.98
N GLY A 320 22.93 17.58 -29.93
CA GLY A 320 23.44 18.90 -29.57
C GLY A 320 23.89 18.96 -28.11
N THR A 321 24.89 19.80 -27.80
CA THR A 321 25.45 19.96 -26.46
C THR A 321 24.39 20.23 -25.38
N ALA A 322 23.36 21.02 -25.70
CA ALA A 322 22.26 21.31 -24.78
C ALA A 322 21.45 20.07 -24.39
N LEU A 323 21.19 19.16 -25.35
CA LEU A 323 20.48 17.89 -25.11
C LEU A 323 21.32 16.97 -24.22
N LEU A 324 22.63 16.86 -24.49
CA LEU A 324 23.51 16.02 -23.67
C LEU A 324 23.64 16.55 -22.24
N LEU A 325 23.77 17.86 -22.09
CA LEU A 325 23.83 18.49 -20.76
C LEU A 325 22.52 18.30 -19.99
N TRP A 326 21.38 18.49 -20.65
CA TRP A 326 20.07 18.20 -20.04
C TRP A 326 19.96 16.73 -19.63
N ALA A 327 20.35 15.80 -20.50
CA ALA A 327 20.27 14.37 -20.21
C ALA A 327 21.19 13.98 -19.04
N ALA A 328 22.39 14.55 -18.97
CA ALA A 328 23.32 14.32 -17.87
C ALA A 328 22.79 14.87 -16.54
N ILE A 329 22.25 16.10 -16.52
CA ILE A 329 21.68 16.71 -15.30
C ILE A 329 20.43 15.92 -14.85
N SER A 330 19.48 15.66 -15.75
CA SER A 330 18.24 14.98 -15.42
C SER A 330 18.45 13.52 -15.03
N GLY A 331 19.33 12.80 -15.74
CA GLY A 331 19.71 11.43 -15.43
C GLY A 331 20.48 11.33 -14.11
N GLY A 332 21.42 12.26 -13.87
CA GLY A 332 22.15 12.36 -12.61
C GLY A 332 21.24 12.67 -11.42
N ALA A 333 20.29 13.60 -11.57
CA ALA A 333 19.29 13.89 -10.54
C ALA A 333 18.41 12.69 -10.23
N THR A 334 17.97 11.94 -11.26
CA THR A 334 17.19 10.71 -11.09
C THR A 334 17.99 9.63 -10.37
N LEU A 335 19.25 9.42 -10.77
CA LEU A 335 20.13 8.46 -10.11
C LEU A 335 20.38 8.84 -8.65
N LEU A 336 20.64 10.11 -8.37
CA LEU A 336 20.84 10.61 -6.99
C LEU A 336 19.57 10.38 -6.15
N TRP A 337 18.38 10.65 -6.71
CA TRP A 337 17.11 10.35 -6.05
C TRP A 337 17.02 8.88 -5.64
N TRP A 338 17.32 7.96 -6.55
CA TRP A 338 17.24 6.52 -6.28
C TRP A 338 18.31 6.07 -5.27
N LEU A 339 19.52 6.61 -5.33
CA LEU A 339 20.56 6.33 -4.33
C LEU A 339 20.07 6.72 -2.92
N VAL A 340 19.53 7.94 -2.77
CA VAL A 340 18.99 8.42 -1.49
C VAL A 340 17.80 7.58 -1.05
N ALA A 341 16.89 7.22 -1.98
CA ALA A 341 15.71 6.41 -1.67
C ALA A 341 16.10 5.03 -1.12
N TYR A 342 17.04 4.33 -1.77
CA TYR A 342 17.51 3.01 -1.31
C TYR A 342 18.21 3.08 0.06
N ILE A 343 19.07 4.09 0.28
CA ILE A 343 19.70 4.31 1.58
C ILE A 343 18.64 4.56 2.67
N THR A 344 17.60 5.34 2.36
CA THR A 344 16.54 5.68 3.34
C THR A 344 15.71 4.47 3.78
N VAL A 345 15.54 3.47 2.90
CA VAL A 345 14.78 2.26 3.21
C VAL A 345 15.67 1.08 3.63
N ASP A 346 16.94 1.34 3.93
CA ASP A 346 17.94 0.33 4.35
C ASP A 346 18.14 -0.80 3.34
N GLU A 347 18.13 -0.45 2.05
CA GLU A 347 18.39 -1.38 0.94
C GLU A 347 19.70 -1.05 0.23
N ASN A 348 20.29 -2.02 -0.47
CA ASN A 348 21.56 -1.83 -1.17
C ASN A 348 21.42 -0.73 -2.25
N PRO A 349 22.16 0.40 -2.14
CA PRO A 349 22.06 1.54 -3.05
C PRO A 349 22.47 1.22 -4.50
N LEU A 350 23.18 0.12 -4.75
CA LEU A 350 23.53 -0.30 -6.13
C LEU A 350 22.30 -0.62 -6.98
N TYR A 351 21.15 -0.95 -6.36
CA TYR A 351 19.89 -1.11 -7.11
C TYR A 351 19.43 0.19 -7.78
N ALA A 352 19.91 1.34 -7.34
CA ALA A 352 19.68 2.61 -8.02
C ALA A 352 20.12 2.59 -9.49
N LEU A 353 21.19 1.87 -9.83
CA LEU A 353 21.67 1.73 -11.22
C LEU A 353 20.65 0.98 -12.11
N ALA A 354 19.80 0.18 -11.53
CA ALA A 354 18.77 -0.58 -12.25
C ALA A 354 17.45 0.21 -12.42
N TYR A 355 17.39 1.50 -12.03
CA TYR A 355 16.15 2.29 -12.15
C TYR A 355 15.58 2.33 -13.58
N PRO A 356 16.39 2.37 -14.66
CA PRO A 356 15.82 2.38 -16.00
C PRO A 356 15.07 1.08 -16.34
N LEU A 357 15.60 -0.06 -15.87
CA LEU A 357 14.93 -1.36 -16.02
C LEU A 357 13.62 -1.40 -15.26
N GLY A 358 13.60 -0.91 -14.02
CA GLY A 358 12.38 -0.76 -13.22
C GLY A 358 11.35 0.14 -13.90
N ALA A 359 11.78 1.28 -14.44
CA ALA A 359 10.91 2.20 -15.18
C ALA A 359 10.31 1.57 -16.44
N LEU A 360 11.06 0.73 -17.17
CA LEU A 360 10.54 -0.03 -18.33
C LEU A 360 9.45 -1.02 -17.90
N VAL A 361 9.67 -1.79 -16.84
CA VAL A 361 8.67 -2.73 -16.34
C VAL A 361 7.45 -1.98 -15.80
N LEU A 362 7.66 -0.85 -15.12
CA LEU A 362 6.58 -0.01 -14.61
C LEU A 362 5.73 0.56 -15.76
N LEU A 363 6.37 1.04 -16.82
CA LEU A 363 5.69 1.50 -18.03
C LEU A 363 4.84 0.38 -18.65
N TYR A 364 5.37 -0.84 -18.72
CA TYR A 364 4.62 -2.02 -19.19
C TYR A 364 3.41 -2.32 -18.29
N ILE A 365 3.59 -2.30 -16.96
CA ILE A 365 2.49 -2.51 -16.00
C ILE A 365 1.38 -1.48 -16.23
N PHE A 366 1.74 -0.20 -16.33
CA PHE A 366 0.78 0.90 -16.46
C PHE A 366 0.07 0.90 -17.81
N LEU A 367 0.79 0.67 -18.92
CA LEU A 367 0.18 0.52 -20.24
C LEU A 367 -0.84 -0.63 -20.26
N THR A 368 -0.46 -1.79 -19.73
CA THR A 368 -1.36 -2.94 -19.70
C THR A 368 -2.53 -2.76 -18.72
N ALA A 369 -2.35 -1.98 -17.64
CA ALA A 369 -3.43 -1.61 -16.72
C ALA A 369 -4.44 -0.67 -17.40
N VAL A 370 -3.97 0.34 -18.13
CA VAL A 370 -4.83 1.28 -18.89
C VAL A 370 -5.63 0.52 -19.98
N ILE A 371 -4.98 -0.38 -20.75
CA ILE A 371 -5.65 -1.16 -21.80
C ILE A 371 -6.75 -2.08 -21.22
N ARG A 372 -6.51 -2.68 -20.06
CA ARG A 372 -7.51 -3.55 -19.38
C ARG A 372 -8.67 -2.78 -18.75
N GLY A 373 -8.44 -1.53 -18.41
CA GLY A 373 -9.43 -0.69 -17.77
C GLY A 373 -9.88 -1.24 -16.40
N ARG A 374 -11.20 -1.29 -16.17
CA ARG A 374 -11.81 -1.69 -14.89
C ARG A 374 -11.98 -3.20 -14.70
N ARG A 375 -11.47 -4.04 -15.60
CA ARG A 375 -11.51 -5.50 -15.44
C ARG A 375 -10.37 -5.98 -14.55
N VAL A 376 -10.71 -6.58 -13.42
CA VAL A 376 -9.77 -7.00 -12.39
C VAL A 376 -9.90 -8.50 -12.14
N SER A 377 -8.78 -9.22 -12.12
CA SER A 377 -8.73 -10.63 -11.72
C SER A 377 -7.94 -10.76 -10.41
N TRP A 378 -8.50 -11.48 -9.43
CA TRP A 378 -7.85 -11.72 -8.15
C TRP A 378 -8.12 -13.14 -7.65
N LYS A 379 -7.06 -13.89 -7.31
CA LYS A 379 -7.13 -15.25 -6.73
C LYS A 379 -8.13 -16.16 -7.48
N GLY A 380 -8.10 -16.12 -8.82
CA GLY A 380 -8.95 -16.95 -9.69
C GLY A 380 -10.38 -16.43 -9.92
N ARG A 381 -10.76 -15.30 -9.35
CA ARG A 381 -12.05 -14.63 -9.61
C ARG A 381 -11.85 -13.39 -10.48
N THR A 382 -12.81 -13.10 -11.38
CA THR A 382 -12.81 -11.89 -12.21
C THR A 382 -13.93 -10.96 -11.77
N TYR A 383 -13.61 -9.69 -11.62
CA TYR A 383 -14.52 -8.64 -11.19
C TYR A 383 -14.52 -7.49 -12.18
N ILE A 384 -15.59 -6.72 -12.21
CA ILE A 384 -15.67 -5.43 -12.89
C ILE A 384 -15.85 -4.38 -11.80
N SER A 385 -14.84 -3.50 -11.62
CA SER A 385 -14.96 -2.35 -10.72
C SER A 385 -16.00 -1.38 -11.27
N LYS A 386 -16.85 -0.89 -10.38
CA LYS A 386 -17.87 0.11 -10.73
C LYS A 386 -17.26 1.50 -10.89
#